data_97d4028caea174ddb3a88eb71f92b153
#
_entry.id   97d4028caea174ddb3a88eb71f92b153
#
_cell.length_a   1.000
_cell.length_b   1.000
_cell.length_c   1.000
_cell.angle_alpha   90.00
_cell.angle_beta   90.00
_cell.angle_gamma   90.00
#
_symmetry.space_group_name_H-M   'P 1'
#
loop_
_entity.id
_entity.type
_entity.pdbx_description
1 polymer ?
#
loop_
_entity_poly.entity_id
_entity_poly.type
_entity_poly.pdbx_seq_one_letter_code
_entity_poly.pdbx_strand_id
1 'polypeptide(L)'
;MSNYTEEINRRRTFAIISHPDAGKTTLTEKFLLYGGAINLAGSVKGKATARHAVSDWMEIEKERGISVTSSVLQFEYDGYCINILDTPGHQDFSEDTYRTLMAADSAVMVIDASKGVEAQTRKLFKVCGMRGIPIFTFINKLDRDANDTFDLLDEIEKELGIATCPVNWPIGSGKGFKGVYDREKKCVISYSDTEKGTKEGTATEIPIQDEARLRELIGGEAADKLLEEVELLDGASAEFDLSEVRAGKLTPVCFGSALTNFGVEIFLKHFLNMATAPLPRKADTGLIDPAENEFSAFVFKIQANMNKAHRDRVAFMRICSGKFDAQMEVRHVQGNKVMRLSQPQQIMADERKILSEAYAGDIIGVFDPGIFSIGDTLCMPKDKFQYEGIPTFAPEHFARVRQMDTMKRKQFVKGIQQIAQEGAIQIFQEFNTGMEEIIVGVVGVLQFDVLKYRLENEYNVEIRLENLPYEHIRWIENKDEVDLEKLTGTSDMKKVRDMKGNPLLLFVNAWSVGMTLDRNKGLVLAEFSRS
;
A
#
# COMPACT_ATOMS: atom_id res chain seq x y z
N MET A 1 -1.06 -16.60 -30.19
CA MET A 1 -0.98 -15.93 -28.88
C MET A 1 -2.35 -15.98 -28.28
N SER A 2 -2.47 -16.38 -27.02
CA SER A 2 -3.77 -16.57 -26.40
C SER A 2 -4.46 -15.20 -26.25
N ASN A 3 -5.81 -15.19 -26.34
CA ASN A 3 -6.68 -14.02 -26.11
C ASN A 3 -6.42 -13.34 -24.73
N TYR A 4 -5.62 -13.97 -23.85
CA TYR A 4 -5.26 -13.47 -22.52
C TYR A 4 -4.19 -12.40 -22.52
N THR A 5 -3.29 -12.41 -23.49
CA THR A 5 -2.15 -11.47 -23.52
C THR A 5 -2.63 -10.02 -23.67
N GLU A 6 -3.66 -9.76 -24.45
CA GLU A 6 -4.24 -8.43 -24.61
C GLU A 6 -4.91 -7.97 -23.31
N GLU A 7 -5.68 -8.85 -22.68
CA GLU A 7 -6.33 -8.58 -21.41
C GLU A 7 -5.30 -8.31 -20.29
N ILE A 8 -4.22 -9.09 -20.23
CA ILE A 8 -3.16 -8.88 -19.24
C ILE A 8 -2.43 -7.55 -19.50
N ASN A 9 -2.11 -7.25 -20.77
CA ASN A 9 -1.37 -6.05 -21.13
C ASN A 9 -2.11 -4.73 -20.88
N ARG A 10 -3.46 -4.74 -20.84
CA ARG A 10 -4.25 -3.56 -20.51
C ARG A 10 -4.39 -3.31 -19.01
N ARG A 11 -3.88 -4.20 -18.14
CA ARG A 11 -3.97 -4.04 -16.68
C ARG A 11 -2.84 -3.18 -16.13
N ARG A 12 -3.22 -2.29 -15.21
CA ARG A 12 -2.29 -1.45 -14.44
C ARG A 12 -2.64 -1.57 -12.98
N THR A 13 -1.75 -2.19 -12.20
CA THR A 13 -1.94 -2.40 -10.76
C THR A 13 -0.85 -1.67 -10.01
N PHE A 14 -1.22 -0.62 -9.32
CA PHE A 14 -0.27 0.24 -8.63
C PHE A 14 -0.74 0.61 -7.23
N ALA A 15 0.24 0.86 -6.36
CA ALA A 15 -0.01 1.39 -5.04
C ALA A 15 0.24 2.89 -5.00
N ILE A 16 -0.52 3.61 -4.18
CA ILE A 16 -0.27 5.02 -3.91
C ILE A 16 0.38 5.13 -2.53
N ILE A 17 1.59 5.69 -2.50
CA ILE A 17 2.40 5.86 -1.30
C ILE A 17 2.66 7.33 -1.02
N SER A 18 2.67 7.72 0.25
CA SER A 18 2.96 9.09 0.66
C SER A 18 3.23 9.19 2.16
N HIS A 19 3.77 10.32 2.57
CA HIS A 19 3.65 10.78 3.96
C HIS A 19 2.18 11.12 4.29
N PRO A 20 1.72 11.00 5.55
CA PRO A 20 0.40 11.47 5.97
C PRO A 20 0.15 12.92 5.52
N ASP A 21 -1.08 13.22 5.13
CA ASP A 21 -1.52 14.53 4.66
C ASP A 21 -0.91 15.04 3.34
N ALA A 22 -0.06 14.29 2.63
CA ALA A 22 0.44 14.71 1.30
C ALA A 22 -0.66 14.80 0.22
N GLY A 23 -1.86 14.28 0.51
CA GLY A 23 -3.03 14.34 -0.38
C GLY A 23 -3.29 13.07 -1.18
N LYS A 24 -2.79 11.93 -0.69
CA LYS A 24 -2.98 10.61 -1.29
C LYS A 24 -4.45 10.29 -1.55
N THR A 25 -5.29 10.32 -0.52
CA THR A 25 -6.72 10.03 -0.61
C THR A 25 -7.44 10.95 -1.59
N THR A 26 -7.08 12.25 -1.61
CA THR A 26 -7.62 13.21 -2.58
C THR A 26 -7.24 12.82 -4.01
N LEU A 27 -5.99 12.41 -4.26
CA LEU A 27 -5.55 11.98 -5.58
C LEU A 27 -6.26 10.70 -6.02
N THR A 28 -6.41 9.73 -5.12
CA THR A 28 -7.17 8.49 -5.36
C THR A 28 -8.61 8.78 -5.80
N GLU A 29 -9.31 9.67 -5.08
CA GLU A 29 -10.67 10.08 -5.46
C GLU A 29 -10.73 10.77 -6.82
N LYS A 30 -9.70 11.54 -7.19
CA LYS A 30 -9.65 12.16 -8.52
C LYS A 30 -9.46 11.12 -9.63
N PHE A 31 -8.65 10.10 -9.42
CA PHE A 31 -8.55 8.99 -10.39
C PHE A 31 -9.90 8.28 -10.58
N LEU A 32 -10.63 8.04 -9.50
CA LEU A 32 -11.99 7.46 -9.57
C LEU A 32 -12.97 8.38 -10.28
N LEU A 33 -12.85 9.70 -10.10
CA LEU A 33 -13.67 10.70 -10.79
C LEU A 33 -13.43 10.67 -12.30
N TYR A 34 -12.17 10.72 -12.74
CA TYR A 34 -11.79 10.65 -14.16
C TYR A 34 -12.14 9.30 -14.79
N GLY A 35 -12.09 8.22 -14.02
CA GLY A 35 -12.54 6.90 -14.43
C GLY A 35 -14.06 6.72 -14.44
N GLY A 36 -14.84 7.74 -14.08
CA GLY A 36 -16.29 7.66 -14.01
C GLY A 36 -16.85 6.72 -12.93
N ALA A 37 -15.97 6.22 -12.05
CA ALA A 37 -16.35 5.33 -10.95
C ALA A 37 -17.10 6.06 -9.83
N ILE A 38 -16.89 7.37 -9.70
CA ILE A 38 -17.64 8.27 -8.81
C ILE A 38 -18.07 9.52 -9.57
N ASN A 39 -19.24 10.06 -9.21
CA ASN A 39 -19.78 11.26 -9.90
C ASN A 39 -19.28 12.58 -9.29
N LEU A 40 -18.82 12.56 -8.05
CA LEU A 40 -18.34 13.73 -7.30
C LEU A 40 -17.23 13.27 -6.35
N ALA A 41 -16.05 13.89 -6.44
CA ALA A 41 -15.00 13.69 -5.46
C ALA A 41 -15.37 14.42 -4.16
N GLY A 42 -15.21 13.76 -3.01
CA GLY A 42 -15.41 14.35 -1.70
C GLY A 42 -14.27 15.31 -1.34
N SER A 43 -14.58 16.38 -0.61
CA SER A 43 -13.56 17.21 0.01
C SER A 43 -13.16 16.55 1.34
N VAL A 44 -11.93 16.07 1.44
CA VAL A 44 -11.37 15.43 2.66
C VAL A 44 -11.26 16.42 3.84
N LYS A 45 -11.49 17.71 3.63
CA LYS A 45 -11.48 18.75 4.66
C LYS A 45 -12.83 19.46 4.74
N GLY A 46 -13.69 19.00 5.64
CA GLY A 46 -14.94 19.69 5.96
C GLY A 46 -15.58 19.17 7.24
N LYS A 47 -15.97 20.11 8.10
CA LYS A 47 -16.72 19.85 9.34
C LYS A 47 -18.00 19.04 9.07
N ALA A 48 -18.26 18.04 9.88
CA ALA A 48 -19.54 17.37 10.24
C ALA A 48 -20.60 17.03 9.17
N THR A 49 -20.48 17.48 7.92
CA THR A 49 -21.43 17.15 6.82
C THR A 49 -20.75 16.67 5.54
N ALA A 50 -19.41 16.46 5.56
CA ALA A 50 -18.66 15.99 4.41
C ALA A 50 -18.82 14.47 4.21
N ARG A 51 -19.04 14.05 2.97
CA ARG A 51 -18.90 12.65 2.56
C ARG A 51 -17.46 12.21 2.88
N HIS A 52 -17.32 11.09 3.59
CA HIS A 52 -16.03 10.46 3.82
C HIS A 52 -15.46 9.94 2.50
N ALA A 53 -14.13 9.80 2.43
CA ALA A 53 -13.47 9.23 1.27
C ALA A 53 -13.97 7.81 0.98
N VAL A 54 -14.07 7.45 -0.28
CA VAL A 54 -14.51 6.10 -0.72
C VAL A 54 -13.56 5.01 -0.22
N SER A 55 -12.28 5.36 -0.01
CA SER A 55 -11.26 4.46 0.53
C SER A 55 -11.38 4.21 2.03
N ASP A 56 -11.95 5.15 2.81
CA ASP A 56 -12.05 5.08 4.26
C ASP A 56 -13.40 4.47 4.66
N TRP A 57 -13.48 3.16 4.74
CA TRP A 57 -14.73 2.45 5.00
C TRP A 57 -14.95 2.10 6.49
N MET A 58 -13.89 2.01 7.30
CA MET A 58 -14.01 1.75 8.73
C MET A 58 -14.47 2.99 9.49
N GLU A 59 -15.33 2.82 10.50
CA GLU A 59 -15.80 3.95 11.33
C GLU A 59 -14.64 4.65 12.05
N ILE A 60 -13.64 3.89 12.53
CA ILE A 60 -12.46 4.46 13.18
C ILE A 60 -11.62 5.32 12.23
N GLU A 61 -11.57 4.99 10.94
CA GLU A 61 -10.92 5.81 9.91
C GLU A 61 -11.66 7.13 9.74
N LYS A 62 -13.00 7.05 9.68
CA LYS A 62 -13.87 8.23 9.56
C LYS A 62 -13.81 9.14 10.78
N GLU A 63 -13.78 8.58 11.98
CA GLU A 63 -13.69 9.33 13.23
C GLU A 63 -12.33 10.03 13.41
N ARG A 64 -11.25 9.36 13.04
CA ARG A 64 -9.88 9.87 13.22
C ARG A 64 -9.34 10.63 12.01
N GLY A 65 -9.96 10.48 10.82
CA GLY A 65 -9.52 11.08 9.57
C GLY A 65 -8.18 10.55 9.06
N ILE A 66 -7.85 9.30 9.40
CA ILE A 66 -6.64 8.60 8.94
C ILE A 66 -7.01 7.22 8.43
N SER A 67 -6.44 6.82 7.29
CA SER A 67 -6.59 5.47 6.77
C SER A 67 -5.77 4.47 7.61
N VAL A 68 -6.42 3.42 8.07
CA VAL A 68 -5.87 2.37 8.95
C VAL A 68 -5.54 1.12 8.15
N THR A 69 -6.34 0.82 7.12
CA THR A 69 -6.19 -0.35 6.26
C THR A 69 -6.08 0.05 4.81
N SER A 70 -5.40 -0.79 4.02
CA SER A 70 -5.36 -0.62 2.56
C SER A 70 -6.70 -0.94 1.94
N SER A 71 -7.09 -0.19 0.90
CA SER A 71 -8.27 -0.47 0.08
C SER A 71 -7.88 -0.82 -1.35
N VAL A 72 -8.72 -1.61 -2.00
CA VAL A 72 -8.59 -1.98 -3.41
C VAL A 72 -9.70 -1.28 -4.18
N LEU A 73 -9.32 -0.52 -5.20
CA LEU A 73 -10.23 0.23 -6.05
C LEU A 73 -9.95 -0.15 -7.51
N GLN A 74 -10.99 -0.46 -8.26
CA GLN A 74 -10.86 -0.94 -9.63
C GLN A 74 -11.82 -0.21 -10.56
N PHE A 75 -11.34 0.26 -11.71
CA PHE A 75 -12.16 0.91 -12.74
C PHE A 75 -11.49 0.78 -14.11
N GLU A 76 -12.24 1.12 -15.16
CA GLU A 76 -11.71 1.19 -16.52
C GLU A 76 -11.54 2.66 -16.94
N TYR A 77 -10.43 2.96 -17.62
CA TYR A 77 -10.15 4.28 -18.17
C TYR A 77 -9.26 4.15 -19.40
N ASP A 78 -9.63 4.80 -20.50
CA ASP A 78 -8.86 4.87 -21.75
C ASP A 78 -8.36 3.49 -22.25
N GLY A 79 -9.21 2.46 -22.17
CA GLY A 79 -8.90 1.09 -22.58
C GLY A 79 -8.09 0.28 -21.57
N TYR A 80 -7.61 0.89 -20.49
CA TYR A 80 -6.91 0.20 -19.40
C TYR A 80 -7.88 -0.27 -18.31
N CYS A 81 -7.56 -1.41 -17.71
CA CYS A 81 -8.18 -1.89 -16.47
C CYS A 81 -7.24 -1.52 -15.30
N ILE A 82 -7.69 -0.64 -14.44
CA ILE A 82 -6.88 -0.01 -13.41
C ILE A 82 -7.24 -0.59 -12.05
N ASN A 83 -6.22 -1.06 -11.33
CA ASN A 83 -6.31 -1.51 -9.95
C ASN A 83 -5.47 -0.60 -9.07
N ILE A 84 -6.11 0.23 -8.25
CA ILE A 84 -5.44 1.07 -7.26
C ILE A 84 -5.43 0.35 -5.92
N LEU A 85 -4.23 0.27 -5.34
CA LEU A 85 -4.01 -0.16 -3.98
C LEU A 85 -3.75 1.10 -3.13
N ASP A 86 -4.80 1.59 -2.47
CA ASP A 86 -4.68 2.74 -1.58
C ASP A 86 -4.14 2.28 -0.24
N THR A 87 -2.95 2.77 0.15
CA THR A 87 -2.23 2.30 1.34
C THR A 87 -2.42 3.26 2.52
N PRO A 88 -2.35 2.80 3.78
CA PRO A 88 -2.29 3.72 4.92
C PRO A 88 -1.08 4.66 4.82
N GLY A 89 -1.29 5.95 5.10
CA GLY A 89 -0.20 6.92 5.11
C GLY A 89 0.61 6.91 6.41
N HIS A 90 0.02 6.47 7.53
CA HIS A 90 0.64 6.54 8.85
C HIS A 90 1.66 5.41 9.06
N GLN A 91 2.80 5.75 9.67
CA GLN A 91 3.91 4.79 9.90
C GLN A 91 3.52 3.57 10.74
N ASP A 92 2.57 3.70 11.64
CA ASP A 92 2.08 2.62 12.51
C ASP A 92 1.44 1.47 11.72
N PHE A 93 1.02 1.73 10.46
CA PHE A 93 0.42 0.75 9.56
C PHE A 93 1.36 0.37 8.40
N SER A 94 2.67 0.57 8.56
CA SER A 94 3.67 0.30 7.51
C SER A 94 3.70 -1.17 7.09
N GLU A 95 3.36 -2.11 7.96
CA GLU A 95 3.27 -3.53 7.62
C GLU A 95 2.15 -3.83 6.61
N ASP A 96 0.97 -3.23 6.77
CA ASP A 96 -0.13 -3.37 5.79
C ASP A 96 0.25 -2.72 4.46
N THR A 97 0.91 -1.55 4.50
CA THR A 97 1.46 -0.89 3.31
C THR A 97 2.46 -1.79 2.58
N TYR A 98 3.39 -2.42 3.31
CA TYR A 98 4.36 -3.34 2.72
C TYR A 98 3.68 -4.52 2.02
N ARG A 99 2.74 -5.19 2.69
CA ARG A 99 1.99 -6.33 2.10
C ARG A 99 1.26 -5.91 0.83
N THR A 100 0.67 -4.74 0.85
CA THR A 100 -0.05 -4.16 -0.29
C THR A 100 0.90 -3.86 -1.45
N LEU A 101 2.08 -3.30 -1.18
CA LEU A 101 3.13 -3.08 -2.18
C LEU A 101 3.62 -4.39 -2.82
N MET A 102 3.55 -5.51 -2.09
CA MET A 102 3.86 -6.84 -2.66
C MET A 102 2.89 -7.25 -3.77
N ALA A 103 1.68 -6.69 -3.80
CA ALA A 103 0.68 -6.95 -4.84
C ALA A 103 0.72 -5.96 -6.02
N ALA A 104 1.51 -4.89 -5.93
CA ALA A 104 1.64 -3.85 -6.95
C ALA A 104 2.71 -4.17 -7.99
N ASP A 105 2.53 -3.62 -9.21
CA ASP A 105 3.51 -3.66 -10.31
C ASP A 105 4.22 -2.32 -10.49
N SER A 106 3.69 -1.26 -9.89
CA SER A 106 4.30 0.09 -9.84
C SER A 106 3.80 0.85 -8.61
N ALA A 107 4.41 1.98 -8.32
CA ALA A 107 3.99 2.86 -7.24
C ALA A 107 3.86 4.31 -7.71
N VAL A 108 2.84 5.01 -7.21
CA VAL A 108 2.70 6.45 -7.32
C VAL A 108 3.08 7.07 -5.98
N MET A 109 4.17 7.81 -5.98
CA MET A 109 4.69 8.51 -4.80
C MET A 109 4.17 9.94 -4.78
N VAL A 110 3.38 10.29 -3.76
CA VAL A 110 2.81 11.64 -3.61
C VAL A 110 3.64 12.44 -2.62
N ILE A 111 4.12 13.60 -3.06
CA ILE A 111 4.95 14.53 -2.26
C ILE A 111 4.18 15.86 -2.11
N ASP A 112 4.18 16.42 -0.91
CA ASP A 112 3.67 17.77 -0.64
C ASP A 112 4.69 18.83 -1.11
N ALA A 113 4.33 19.66 -2.07
CA ALA A 113 5.22 20.66 -2.64
C ALA A 113 5.79 21.67 -1.63
N SER A 114 5.11 21.86 -0.49
CA SER A 114 5.59 22.76 0.58
C SER A 114 6.53 22.08 1.59
N LYS A 115 6.57 20.74 1.60
CA LYS A 115 7.32 19.98 2.61
C LYS A 115 8.48 19.15 2.03
N GLY A 116 8.42 18.81 0.74
CA GLY A 116 9.42 17.97 0.09
C GLY A 116 9.36 16.50 0.55
N VAL A 117 10.54 15.86 0.62
CA VAL A 117 10.67 14.43 0.95
C VAL A 117 10.63 14.23 2.46
N GLU A 118 9.53 13.67 2.97
CA GLU A 118 9.31 13.43 4.40
C GLU A 118 9.74 12.01 4.81
N ALA A 119 9.88 11.76 6.11
CA ALA A 119 10.43 10.51 6.65
C ALA A 119 9.70 9.24 6.19
N GLN A 120 8.37 9.27 6.13
CA GLN A 120 7.59 8.11 5.68
C GLN A 120 7.78 7.85 4.18
N THR A 121 7.90 8.90 3.38
CA THR A 121 8.21 8.78 1.95
C THR A 121 9.52 8.03 1.72
N ARG A 122 10.58 8.36 2.48
CA ARG A 122 11.88 7.64 2.41
C ARG A 122 11.75 6.16 2.75
N LYS A 123 10.98 5.83 3.78
CA LYS A 123 10.77 4.42 4.18
C LYS A 123 10.05 3.64 3.08
N LEU A 124 8.97 4.18 2.55
CA LEU A 124 8.16 3.54 1.51
C LEU A 124 8.90 3.43 0.17
N PHE A 125 9.70 4.44 -0.18
CA PHE A 125 10.58 4.40 -1.34
C PHE A 125 11.55 3.21 -1.27
N LYS A 126 12.20 2.99 -0.11
CA LYS A 126 13.08 1.83 0.09
C LYS A 126 12.36 0.51 -0.11
N VAL A 127 11.12 0.39 0.35
CA VAL A 127 10.30 -0.80 0.16
C VAL A 127 10.03 -1.05 -1.32
N CYS A 128 9.70 -0.01 -2.08
CA CYS A 128 9.52 -0.12 -3.54
C CYS A 128 10.81 -0.57 -4.24
N GLY A 129 11.97 0.00 -3.83
CA GLY A 129 13.28 -0.41 -4.35
C GLY A 129 13.62 -1.88 -4.06
N MET A 130 13.30 -2.38 -2.86
CA MET A 130 13.47 -3.81 -2.53
C MET A 130 12.61 -4.73 -3.39
N ARG A 131 11.46 -4.25 -3.84
CA ARG A 131 10.56 -4.95 -4.76
C ARG A 131 10.97 -4.82 -6.23
N GLY A 132 11.81 -3.86 -6.57
CA GLY A 132 12.20 -3.56 -7.96
C GLY A 132 11.02 -3.05 -8.80
N ILE A 133 10.03 -2.39 -8.19
CA ILE A 133 8.90 -1.81 -8.92
C ILE A 133 9.18 -0.35 -9.30
N PRO A 134 8.78 0.10 -10.51
CA PRO A 134 8.96 1.48 -10.93
C PRO A 134 8.13 2.44 -10.08
N ILE A 135 8.68 3.64 -9.87
CA ILE A 135 8.07 4.70 -9.07
C ILE A 135 7.80 5.91 -9.95
N PHE A 136 6.59 6.43 -9.86
CA PHE A 136 6.13 7.65 -10.52
C PHE A 136 5.82 8.70 -9.46
N THR A 137 6.39 9.88 -9.57
CA THR A 137 6.27 10.92 -8.55
C THR A 137 5.22 11.96 -8.94
N PHE A 138 4.30 12.25 -8.01
CA PHE A 138 3.34 13.35 -8.15
C PHE A 138 3.59 14.39 -7.05
N ILE A 139 4.11 15.55 -7.42
CA ILE A 139 4.30 16.69 -6.52
C ILE A 139 3.00 17.46 -6.44
N ASN A 140 2.36 17.37 -5.28
CA ASN A 140 0.98 17.81 -5.03
C ASN A 140 0.90 19.13 -4.26
N LYS A 141 -0.25 19.73 -4.26
CA LYS A 141 -0.63 20.93 -3.49
C LYS A 141 -0.02 22.24 -3.99
N LEU A 142 0.21 22.35 -5.28
CA LEU A 142 0.64 23.61 -5.89
C LEU A 142 -0.43 24.73 -5.84
N ASP A 143 -1.64 24.43 -5.40
CA ASP A 143 -2.66 25.42 -5.01
C ASP A 143 -2.30 26.23 -3.75
N ARG A 144 -1.18 25.89 -3.11
CA ARG A 144 -0.60 26.58 -1.94
C ARG A 144 0.81 27.03 -2.23
N ASP A 145 1.36 27.86 -1.35
CA ASP A 145 2.76 28.27 -1.43
C ASP A 145 3.63 27.00 -1.34
N ALA A 146 4.52 26.84 -2.31
CA ALA A 146 5.37 25.68 -2.50
C ALA A 146 6.85 26.06 -2.46
N ASN A 147 7.71 25.09 -2.20
CA ASN A 147 9.16 25.21 -2.38
C ASN A 147 9.48 25.42 -3.87
N ASP A 148 10.68 25.90 -4.16
CA ASP A 148 11.14 26.04 -5.54
C ASP A 148 11.11 24.68 -6.25
N THR A 149 10.71 24.70 -7.51
CA THR A 149 10.47 23.49 -8.30
C THR A 149 11.76 22.71 -8.58
N PHE A 150 12.86 23.40 -8.87
CA PHE A 150 14.15 22.78 -9.08
C PHE A 150 14.73 22.22 -7.77
N ASP A 151 14.58 22.96 -6.65
CA ASP A 151 14.99 22.48 -5.33
C ASP A 151 14.28 21.20 -4.94
N LEU A 152 12.98 21.06 -5.27
CA LEU A 152 12.22 19.83 -5.02
C LEU A 152 12.75 18.63 -5.82
N LEU A 153 13.14 18.83 -7.10
CA LEU A 153 13.76 17.77 -7.89
C LEU A 153 15.10 17.37 -7.31
N ASP A 154 15.95 18.33 -6.97
CA ASP A 154 17.24 18.13 -6.33
C ASP A 154 17.13 17.38 -5.00
N GLU A 155 16.12 17.71 -4.19
CA GLU A 155 15.84 17.03 -2.93
C GLU A 155 15.47 15.55 -3.16
N ILE A 156 14.59 15.27 -4.12
CA ILE A 156 14.22 13.89 -4.48
C ILE A 156 15.46 13.09 -4.89
N GLU A 157 16.31 13.65 -5.74
CA GLU A 157 17.52 12.98 -6.21
C GLU A 157 18.53 12.72 -5.08
N LYS A 158 18.76 13.70 -4.22
CA LYS A 158 19.70 13.58 -3.08
C LYS A 158 19.18 12.65 -1.99
N GLU A 159 17.91 12.77 -1.64
CA GLU A 159 17.33 12.04 -0.50
C GLU A 159 16.97 10.58 -0.84
N LEU A 160 16.56 10.33 -2.08
CA LEU A 160 16.10 9.02 -2.50
C LEU A 160 17.11 8.28 -3.40
N GLY A 161 18.06 8.99 -4.00
CA GLY A 161 19.06 8.39 -4.88
C GLY A 161 18.52 7.90 -6.21
N ILE A 162 17.45 8.54 -6.72
CA ILE A 162 16.81 8.26 -8.00
C ILE A 162 16.82 9.51 -8.87
N ALA A 163 17.18 9.39 -10.14
CA ALA A 163 17.11 10.51 -11.08
C ALA A 163 15.66 10.93 -11.35
N THR A 164 15.46 12.21 -11.61
CA THR A 164 14.14 12.79 -11.90
C THR A 164 14.00 13.18 -13.36
N CYS A 165 12.83 12.94 -13.95
CA CYS A 165 12.46 13.40 -15.27
C CYS A 165 11.08 14.09 -15.22
N PRO A 166 11.01 15.43 -15.20
CA PRO A 166 9.73 16.14 -15.22
C PRO A 166 8.98 15.87 -16.53
N VAL A 167 7.74 15.40 -16.41
CA VAL A 167 6.82 15.16 -17.53
C VAL A 167 5.99 16.42 -17.83
N ASN A 168 5.65 17.15 -16.79
CA ASN A 168 5.05 18.48 -16.91
C ASN A 168 5.79 19.47 -16.01
N TRP A 169 5.50 20.77 -16.19
CA TRP A 169 6.10 21.84 -15.39
C TRP A 169 5.03 22.81 -14.87
N PRO A 170 5.05 23.21 -13.60
CA PRO A 170 4.02 24.06 -13.02
C PRO A 170 4.23 25.53 -13.40
N ILE A 171 3.15 26.26 -13.57
CA ILE A 171 3.15 27.69 -13.84
C ILE A 171 2.72 28.42 -12.57
N GLY A 172 3.71 28.79 -11.76
CA GLY A 172 3.50 29.40 -10.45
C GLY A 172 3.07 28.43 -9.36
N SER A 173 2.77 28.97 -8.18
CA SER A 173 2.24 28.24 -7.02
C SER A 173 1.28 29.12 -6.21
N GLY A 174 0.54 28.53 -5.29
CA GLY A 174 -0.41 29.22 -4.44
C GLY A 174 -1.48 29.95 -5.24
N LYS A 175 -1.72 31.19 -4.92
CA LYS A 175 -2.68 32.06 -5.65
C LYS A 175 -2.22 32.39 -7.08
N GLY A 176 -0.93 32.21 -7.35
CA GLY A 176 -0.33 32.43 -8.67
C GLY A 176 -0.32 31.18 -9.55
N PHE A 177 -0.83 30.04 -9.09
CA PHE A 177 -0.87 28.80 -9.86
C PHE A 177 -1.89 28.90 -11.00
N LYS A 178 -1.39 28.89 -12.24
CA LYS A 178 -2.19 29.15 -13.45
C LYS A 178 -2.39 27.92 -14.32
N GLY A 179 -1.64 26.85 -14.10
CA GLY A 179 -1.70 25.64 -14.90
C GLY A 179 -0.39 24.90 -14.93
N VAL A 180 -0.25 24.01 -15.89
CA VAL A 180 0.95 23.22 -16.11
C VAL A 180 1.33 23.23 -17.59
N TYR A 181 2.62 23.17 -17.87
CA TYR A 181 3.17 22.94 -19.19
C TYR A 181 3.40 21.42 -19.38
N ASP A 182 2.76 20.83 -20.38
CA ASP A 182 2.98 19.43 -20.77
C ASP A 182 4.17 19.38 -21.72
N ARG A 183 5.27 18.72 -21.32
CA ARG A 183 6.52 18.67 -22.08
C ARG A 183 6.43 17.79 -23.32
N GLU A 184 5.62 16.72 -23.30
CA GLU A 184 5.43 15.84 -24.45
C GLU A 184 4.62 16.55 -25.54
N LYS A 185 3.50 17.16 -25.19
CA LYS A 185 2.65 17.89 -26.12
C LYS A 185 3.17 19.29 -26.47
N LYS A 186 4.14 19.80 -25.72
CA LYS A 186 4.67 21.18 -25.82
C LYS A 186 3.56 22.23 -25.76
N CYS A 187 2.61 22.05 -24.85
CA CYS A 187 1.48 22.98 -24.66
C CYS A 187 1.28 23.31 -23.19
N VAL A 188 0.77 24.54 -22.95
CA VAL A 188 0.30 24.97 -21.64
C VAL A 188 -1.17 24.57 -21.49
N ILE A 189 -1.48 23.94 -20.37
CA ILE A 189 -2.82 23.51 -20.02
C ILE A 189 -3.25 24.28 -18.78
N SER A 190 -4.25 25.15 -18.98
CA SER A 190 -4.89 25.94 -17.90
C SER A 190 -6.31 25.45 -17.72
N TYR A 191 -6.76 25.39 -16.48
CA TYR A 191 -8.11 24.97 -16.14
C TYR A 191 -8.94 26.18 -15.71
N SER A 192 -10.15 26.34 -16.25
CA SER A 192 -11.10 27.29 -15.72
C SER A 192 -11.53 26.91 -14.31
N ASP A 193 -11.87 27.91 -13.48
CA ASP A 193 -12.37 27.70 -12.11
C ASP A 193 -13.50 26.65 -12.11
N THR A 194 -13.18 25.46 -11.66
CA THR A 194 -14.14 24.39 -11.49
C THR A 194 -14.58 24.38 -10.04
N GLU A 195 -15.87 24.46 -9.75
CA GLU A 195 -16.51 24.38 -8.43
C GLU A 195 -15.63 23.64 -7.36
N LYS A 196 -14.48 24.24 -7.00
CA LYS A 196 -13.46 23.70 -6.08
C LYS A 196 -12.95 22.30 -6.45
N GLY A 197 -12.84 21.96 -7.74
CA GLY A 197 -12.32 20.67 -8.20
C GLY A 197 -13.25 19.47 -7.99
N THR A 198 -14.53 19.69 -7.71
CA THR A 198 -15.49 18.60 -7.48
C THR A 198 -15.97 17.93 -8.75
N LYS A 199 -15.78 18.58 -9.91
CA LYS A 199 -16.11 18.08 -11.26
C LYS A 199 -14.91 18.19 -12.18
N GLU A 200 -14.93 17.46 -13.28
CA GLU A 200 -13.98 17.64 -14.38
C GLU A 200 -14.04 19.08 -14.91
N GLY A 201 -12.88 19.74 -15.03
CA GLY A 201 -12.78 21.10 -15.54
C GLY A 201 -12.64 21.14 -17.05
N THR A 202 -13.03 22.27 -17.66
CA THR A 202 -12.71 22.51 -19.07
C THR A 202 -11.27 23.00 -19.14
N ALA A 203 -10.40 22.21 -19.76
CA ALA A 203 -9.01 22.58 -20.00
C ALA A 203 -8.87 23.44 -21.26
N THR A 204 -8.08 24.51 -21.19
CA THR A 204 -7.63 25.29 -22.35
C THR A 204 -6.20 24.90 -22.65
N GLU A 205 -5.96 24.36 -23.85
CA GLU A 205 -4.62 23.96 -24.31
C GLU A 205 -4.08 25.02 -25.28
N ILE A 206 -2.88 25.55 -25.05
CA ILE A 206 -2.19 26.51 -25.91
C ILE A 206 -0.79 26.02 -26.19
N PRO A 207 -0.39 25.83 -27.48
CA PRO A 207 0.99 25.51 -27.84
C PRO A 207 1.95 26.57 -27.30
N ILE A 208 3.10 26.17 -26.76
CA ILE A 208 4.09 27.09 -26.16
C ILE A 208 4.65 28.10 -27.20
N GLN A 209 4.61 27.72 -28.49
CA GLN A 209 5.06 28.58 -29.58
C GLN A 209 4.10 29.76 -29.87
N ASP A 210 2.83 29.69 -29.44
CA ASP A 210 1.86 30.77 -29.56
C ASP A 210 2.01 31.76 -28.39
N GLU A 211 3.13 32.47 -28.35
CA GLU A 211 3.49 33.35 -27.24
C GLU A 211 2.43 34.42 -27.00
N ALA A 212 1.75 34.90 -28.04
CA ALA A 212 0.74 35.96 -27.89
C ALA A 212 -0.45 35.46 -27.06
N ARG A 213 -1.00 34.30 -27.40
CA ARG A 213 -2.10 33.67 -26.64
C ARG A 213 -1.64 33.17 -25.27
N LEU A 214 -0.37 32.69 -25.18
CA LEU A 214 0.21 32.29 -23.90
C LEU A 214 0.25 33.48 -22.92
N ARG A 215 0.75 34.63 -23.37
CA ARG A 215 0.80 35.87 -22.55
C ARG A 215 -0.58 36.39 -22.18
N GLU A 216 -1.56 36.24 -23.06
CA GLU A 216 -2.95 36.56 -22.76
C GLU A 216 -3.54 35.67 -21.66
N LEU A 217 -3.25 34.34 -21.72
CA LEU A 217 -3.78 33.33 -20.79
C LEU A 217 -3.16 33.42 -19.40
N ILE A 218 -1.81 33.44 -19.31
CA ILE A 218 -1.10 33.31 -18.03
C ILE A 218 -0.45 34.64 -17.57
N GLY A 219 -0.44 35.67 -18.41
CA GLY A 219 0.23 36.97 -18.17
C GLY A 219 1.69 36.99 -18.60
N GLY A 220 2.19 38.19 -18.95
CA GLY A 220 3.54 38.33 -19.54
C GLY A 220 4.67 37.82 -18.66
N GLU A 221 4.70 38.22 -17.40
CA GLU A 221 5.73 37.82 -16.44
C GLU A 221 5.80 36.28 -16.23
N ALA A 222 4.64 35.64 -16.10
CA ALA A 222 4.59 34.19 -15.95
C ALA A 222 4.97 33.45 -17.24
N ALA A 223 4.67 34.02 -18.41
CA ALA A 223 5.08 33.46 -19.70
C ALA A 223 6.59 33.57 -19.90
N ASP A 224 7.21 34.71 -19.58
CA ASP A 224 8.65 34.90 -19.67
C ASP A 224 9.39 33.89 -18.74
N LYS A 225 8.94 33.82 -17.50
CA LYS A 225 9.50 32.86 -16.52
C LYS A 225 9.37 31.42 -17.01
N LEU A 226 8.20 31.01 -17.53
CA LEU A 226 7.99 29.65 -18.05
C LEU A 226 8.94 29.34 -19.20
N LEU A 227 9.13 30.26 -20.14
CA LEU A 227 10.02 30.07 -21.29
C LEU A 227 11.48 29.89 -20.85
N GLU A 228 11.96 30.68 -19.88
CA GLU A 228 13.30 30.51 -19.28
C GLU A 228 13.44 29.17 -18.57
N GLU A 229 12.45 28.79 -17.77
CA GLU A 229 12.47 27.51 -17.03
C GLU A 229 12.43 26.30 -17.97
N VAL A 230 11.67 26.36 -19.07
CA VAL A 230 11.61 25.28 -20.09
C VAL A 230 12.96 25.13 -20.81
N GLU A 231 13.64 26.24 -21.13
CA GLU A 231 14.98 26.18 -21.71
C GLU A 231 16.01 25.53 -20.75
N LEU A 232 15.95 25.88 -19.46
CA LEU A 232 16.78 25.26 -18.43
C LEU A 232 16.49 23.77 -18.27
N LEU A 233 15.22 23.37 -18.27
CA LEU A 233 14.81 21.98 -18.18
C LEU A 233 15.30 21.14 -19.37
N ASP A 234 15.20 21.66 -20.58
CA ASP A 234 15.64 20.94 -21.78
C ASP A 234 17.17 20.79 -21.82
N GLY A 235 17.91 21.66 -21.10
CA GLY A 235 19.37 21.56 -20.98
C GLY A 235 19.87 20.75 -19.79
N ALA A 236 19.10 20.65 -18.69
CA ALA A 236 19.59 20.13 -17.40
C ALA A 236 18.86 18.85 -16.91
N SER A 237 17.63 18.59 -17.37
CA SER A 237 16.89 17.40 -16.91
C SER A 237 17.37 16.12 -17.59
N ALA A 238 17.29 15.00 -16.87
CA ALA A 238 17.51 13.70 -17.48
C ALA A 238 16.55 13.47 -18.66
N GLU A 239 17.06 12.89 -19.75
CA GLU A 239 16.21 12.44 -20.85
C GLU A 239 15.28 11.32 -20.36
N PHE A 240 14.05 11.32 -20.87
CA PHE A 240 13.11 10.26 -20.56
C PHE A 240 13.57 8.94 -21.19
N ASP A 241 13.82 7.94 -20.33
CA ASP A 241 14.14 6.57 -20.74
C ASP A 241 13.25 5.58 -19.96
N LEU A 242 12.32 4.94 -20.67
CA LEU A 242 11.39 3.98 -20.10
C LEU A 242 12.11 2.75 -19.50
N SER A 243 13.27 2.39 -20.01
CA SER A 243 14.06 1.27 -19.47
C SER A 243 14.65 1.62 -18.09
N GLU A 244 15.13 2.85 -17.89
CA GLU A 244 15.62 3.36 -16.60
C GLU A 244 14.47 3.54 -15.59
N VAL A 245 13.27 3.96 -16.06
CA VAL A 245 12.06 4.00 -15.21
C VAL A 245 11.72 2.59 -14.72
N ARG A 246 11.70 1.61 -15.62
CA ARG A 246 11.41 0.21 -15.26
C ARG A 246 12.48 -0.40 -14.37
N ALA A 247 13.71 0.04 -14.50
CA ALA A 247 14.82 -0.37 -13.65
C ALA A 247 14.82 0.31 -12.26
N GLY A 248 13.90 1.25 -12.00
CA GLY A 248 13.82 2.00 -10.74
C GLY A 248 14.95 3.02 -10.54
N LYS A 249 15.61 3.46 -11.62
CA LYS A 249 16.70 4.44 -11.58
C LYS A 249 16.27 5.86 -11.94
N LEU A 250 15.14 5.97 -12.66
CA LEU A 250 14.53 7.22 -13.08
C LEU A 250 13.09 7.28 -12.65
N THR A 251 12.64 8.38 -12.05
CA THR A 251 11.23 8.62 -11.74
C THR A 251 10.68 9.73 -12.63
N PRO A 252 9.61 9.46 -13.43
CA PRO A 252 8.84 10.52 -14.05
C PRO A 252 8.17 11.38 -12.98
N VAL A 253 8.33 12.70 -13.06
CA VAL A 253 7.79 13.65 -12.08
C VAL A 253 6.70 14.49 -12.72
N CYS A 254 5.52 14.49 -12.09
CA CYS A 254 4.42 15.35 -12.46
C CYS A 254 4.09 16.30 -11.31
N PHE A 255 3.79 17.53 -11.67
CA PHE A 255 3.39 18.60 -10.76
C PHE A 255 1.90 18.90 -10.90
N GLY A 256 1.22 19.17 -9.77
CA GLY A 256 -0.19 19.49 -9.82
C GLY A 256 -0.83 19.79 -8.47
N SER A 257 -2.15 19.87 -8.50
CA SER A 257 -2.98 19.95 -7.30
C SER A 257 -4.17 19.00 -7.43
N ALA A 258 -4.16 17.96 -6.62
CA ALA A 258 -5.29 17.04 -6.55
C ALA A 258 -6.57 17.73 -6.09
N LEU A 259 -6.47 18.77 -5.23
CA LEU A 259 -7.65 19.50 -4.75
C LEU A 259 -8.36 20.24 -5.88
N THR A 260 -7.63 20.89 -6.77
CA THR A 260 -8.14 21.75 -7.85
C THR A 260 -8.17 21.07 -9.22
N ASN A 261 -7.82 19.78 -9.31
CA ASN A 261 -7.72 18.96 -10.53
C ASN A 261 -6.56 19.31 -11.49
N PHE A 262 -5.72 20.31 -11.17
CA PHE A 262 -4.59 20.67 -12.04
C PHE A 262 -3.57 19.55 -12.14
N GLY A 263 -3.21 19.18 -13.37
CA GLY A 263 -2.19 18.18 -13.66
C GLY A 263 -2.58 16.73 -13.41
N VAL A 264 -3.74 16.46 -12.82
CA VAL A 264 -4.15 15.08 -12.43
C VAL A 264 -4.47 14.22 -13.65
N GLU A 265 -5.26 14.73 -14.59
CA GLU A 265 -5.60 14.01 -15.83
C GLU A 265 -4.36 13.77 -16.69
N ILE A 266 -3.49 14.78 -16.79
CA ILE A 266 -2.21 14.67 -17.51
C ILE A 266 -1.36 13.56 -16.89
N PHE A 267 -1.22 13.58 -15.55
CA PHE A 267 -0.50 12.55 -14.84
C PHE A 267 -1.09 11.16 -15.12
N LEU A 268 -2.41 11.00 -15.04
CA LEU A 268 -3.04 9.71 -15.25
C LEU A 268 -2.77 9.17 -16.67
N LYS A 269 -2.90 10.00 -17.70
CA LYS A 269 -2.62 9.63 -19.08
C LYS A 269 -1.16 9.22 -19.31
N HIS A 270 -0.22 10.04 -18.86
CA HIS A 270 1.21 9.72 -18.97
C HIS A 270 1.57 8.47 -18.15
N PHE A 271 1.07 8.38 -16.93
CA PHE A 271 1.30 7.23 -16.05
C PHE A 271 0.85 5.91 -16.71
N LEU A 272 -0.38 5.86 -17.26
CA LEU A 272 -0.91 4.63 -17.87
C LEU A 272 -0.09 4.16 -19.07
N ASN A 273 0.47 5.08 -19.85
CA ASN A 273 1.34 4.76 -20.98
C ASN A 273 2.73 4.27 -20.54
N MET A 274 3.27 4.82 -19.45
CA MET A 274 4.59 4.49 -18.93
C MET A 274 4.61 3.31 -17.97
N ALA A 275 3.53 3.14 -17.19
CA ALA A 275 3.41 2.08 -16.20
C ALA A 275 3.43 0.69 -16.84
N THR A 276 4.02 -0.25 -16.12
CA THR A 276 4.16 -1.63 -16.60
C THR A 276 2.84 -2.39 -16.59
N ALA A 277 2.65 -3.28 -17.55
CA ALA A 277 1.75 -4.42 -17.40
C ALA A 277 2.19 -5.30 -16.22
N PRO A 278 1.39 -6.28 -15.80
CA PRO A 278 1.75 -7.18 -14.71
C PRO A 278 3.15 -7.77 -14.85
N LEU A 279 3.95 -7.65 -13.79
CA LEU A 279 5.34 -8.11 -13.77
C LEU A 279 5.45 -9.60 -13.42
N PRO A 280 6.46 -10.32 -13.94
CA PRO A 280 6.78 -11.67 -13.51
C PRO A 280 7.07 -11.72 -12.01
N ARG A 281 6.64 -12.84 -11.37
CA ARG A 281 6.81 -13.03 -9.92
C ARG A 281 7.69 -14.24 -9.63
N LYS A 282 8.57 -14.08 -8.63
CA LYS A 282 9.48 -15.14 -8.22
C LYS A 282 8.79 -16.18 -7.35
N ALA A 283 9.02 -17.45 -7.69
CA ALA A 283 8.60 -18.62 -6.96
C ALA A 283 9.81 -19.53 -6.68
N ASP A 284 9.62 -20.57 -5.88
CA ASP A 284 10.65 -21.59 -5.60
C ASP A 284 11.15 -22.32 -6.85
N THR A 285 10.32 -22.39 -7.90
CA THR A 285 10.65 -23.00 -9.20
C THR A 285 11.24 -22.04 -10.24
N GLY A 286 11.34 -20.73 -9.92
CA GLY A 286 11.82 -19.69 -10.82
C GLY A 286 10.82 -18.56 -11.01
N LEU A 287 10.96 -17.80 -12.10
CA LEU A 287 10.04 -16.71 -12.43
C LEU A 287 8.77 -17.25 -13.09
N ILE A 288 7.62 -16.81 -12.62
CA ILE A 288 6.31 -17.09 -13.18
C ILE A 288 5.88 -15.90 -14.03
N ASP A 289 5.77 -16.12 -15.34
CA ASP A 289 5.36 -15.10 -16.28
C ASP A 289 3.84 -14.90 -16.31
N PRO A 290 3.33 -13.66 -16.28
CA PRO A 290 1.89 -13.38 -16.28
C PRO A 290 1.13 -13.93 -17.50
N ALA A 291 1.73 -13.93 -18.68
CA ALA A 291 1.07 -14.28 -19.94
C ALA A 291 1.34 -15.71 -20.41
N GLU A 292 2.48 -16.29 -20.04
CA GLU A 292 2.91 -17.61 -20.50
C GLU A 292 2.45 -18.74 -19.58
N ASN A 293 2.23 -18.46 -18.28
CA ASN A 293 1.82 -19.44 -17.30
C ASN A 293 0.31 -19.52 -17.14
N GLU A 294 -0.17 -20.68 -16.71
CA GLU A 294 -1.56 -20.87 -16.32
C GLU A 294 -1.87 -20.10 -15.02
N PHE A 295 -3.12 -20.17 -14.56
CA PHE A 295 -3.58 -19.44 -13.37
C PHE A 295 -2.69 -19.68 -12.16
N SER A 296 -2.29 -18.58 -11.56
CA SER A 296 -1.74 -18.54 -10.21
C SER A 296 -2.06 -17.23 -9.52
N ALA A 297 -2.12 -17.29 -8.19
CA ALA A 297 -2.41 -16.13 -7.34
C ALA A 297 -1.71 -16.27 -5.99
N PHE A 298 -1.60 -15.16 -5.26
CA PHE A 298 -1.20 -15.19 -3.86
C PHE A 298 -2.09 -14.29 -3.01
N VAL A 299 -2.24 -14.70 -1.74
CA VAL A 299 -3.00 -13.94 -0.74
C VAL A 299 -2.10 -12.87 -0.13
N PHE A 300 -2.42 -11.60 -0.32
CA PHE A 300 -1.64 -10.50 0.26
C PHE A 300 -2.34 -9.82 1.45
N LYS A 301 -3.64 -9.99 1.57
CA LYS A 301 -4.45 -9.37 2.62
C LYS A 301 -5.62 -10.26 3.01
N ILE A 302 -5.95 -10.28 4.29
CA ILE A 302 -7.17 -10.90 4.83
C ILE A 302 -7.90 -9.83 5.64
N GLN A 303 -9.21 -9.80 5.51
CA GLN A 303 -10.04 -8.85 6.22
C GLN A 303 -11.34 -9.51 6.70
N ALA A 304 -11.62 -9.36 8.00
CA ALA A 304 -12.85 -9.86 8.60
C ALA A 304 -13.81 -8.70 8.91
N ASN A 305 -15.09 -9.06 9.06
CA ASN A 305 -16.16 -8.17 9.52
C ASN A 305 -16.35 -6.89 8.68
N MET A 306 -16.04 -6.95 7.39
CA MET A 306 -16.34 -5.84 6.46
C MET A 306 -17.84 -5.51 6.46
N ASN A 307 -18.69 -6.53 6.63
CA ASN A 307 -20.12 -6.34 6.85
C ASN A 307 -20.48 -6.77 8.29
N LYS A 308 -20.86 -5.82 9.14
CA LYS A 308 -21.25 -6.06 10.55
C LYS A 308 -22.39 -7.07 10.70
N ALA A 309 -23.29 -7.15 9.68
CA ALA A 309 -24.45 -8.05 9.71
C ALA A 309 -24.08 -9.51 9.42
N HIS A 310 -23.01 -9.79 8.69
CA HIS A 310 -22.71 -11.13 8.19
C HIS A 310 -21.44 -11.75 8.75
N ARG A 311 -20.62 -11.01 9.51
CA ARG A 311 -19.34 -11.47 10.09
C ARG A 311 -18.49 -12.24 9.07
N ASP A 312 -18.42 -11.71 7.86
CA ASP A 312 -17.69 -12.28 6.76
C ASP A 312 -16.18 -12.11 6.91
N ARG A 313 -15.44 -13.02 6.29
CA ARG A 313 -14.00 -12.94 6.14
C ARG A 313 -13.67 -13.07 4.66
N VAL A 314 -12.87 -12.14 4.16
CA VAL A 314 -12.46 -12.06 2.76
C VAL A 314 -10.94 -12.16 2.67
N ALA A 315 -10.46 -13.06 1.81
CA ALA A 315 -9.06 -13.11 1.40
C ALA A 315 -8.90 -12.36 0.08
N PHE A 316 -8.02 -11.37 0.05
CA PHE A 316 -7.66 -10.63 -1.15
C PHE A 316 -6.48 -11.30 -1.81
N MET A 317 -6.67 -11.65 -3.07
CA MET A 317 -5.71 -12.38 -3.87
C MET A 317 -5.29 -11.56 -5.08
N ARG A 318 -3.99 -11.44 -5.30
CA ARG A 318 -3.41 -10.92 -6.54
C ARG A 318 -3.26 -12.07 -7.52
N ILE A 319 -3.88 -11.99 -8.69
CA ILE A 319 -3.66 -12.94 -9.78
C ILE A 319 -2.31 -12.61 -10.43
N CYS A 320 -1.38 -13.56 -10.40
CA CYS A 320 -0.01 -13.38 -10.87
C CYS A 320 0.18 -13.88 -12.29
N SER A 321 -0.53 -14.92 -12.73
CA SER A 321 -0.44 -15.46 -14.08
C SER A 321 -1.76 -16.00 -14.58
N GLY A 322 -1.93 -15.99 -15.89
CA GLY A 322 -3.03 -16.60 -16.61
C GLY A 322 -4.40 -15.95 -16.37
N LYS A 323 -5.42 -16.77 -16.50
CA LYS A 323 -6.83 -16.39 -16.34
C LYS A 323 -7.45 -17.18 -15.19
N PHE A 324 -8.16 -16.48 -14.32
CA PHE A 324 -9.07 -17.06 -13.34
C PHE A 324 -10.47 -17.22 -13.94
N ASP A 325 -11.11 -18.36 -13.70
CA ASP A 325 -12.51 -18.62 -13.97
C ASP A 325 -13.20 -19.07 -12.68
N ALA A 326 -14.38 -18.53 -12.37
CA ALA A 326 -15.08 -18.79 -11.11
C ALA A 326 -15.44 -20.27 -10.88
N GLN A 327 -15.49 -21.08 -11.94
CA GLN A 327 -15.82 -22.50 -11.89
C GLN A 327 -14.59 -23.41 -11.77
N MET A 328 -13.38 -22.85 -11.92
CA MET A 328 -12.15 -23.65 -11.92
C MET A 328 -11.80 -24.20 -10.53
N GLU A 329 -11.09 -25.33 -10.54
CA GLU A 329 -10.46 -25.86 -9.34
C GLU A 329 -9.05 -25.31 -9.23
N VAL A 330 -8.67 -24.94 -8.03
CA VAL A 330 -7.32 -24.43 -7.70
C VAL A 330 -6.71 -25.24 -6.57
N ARG A 331 -5.39 -25.33 -6.56
CA ARG A 331 -4.62 -25.89 -5.44
C ARG A 331 -4.24 -24.76 -4.47
N HIS A 332 -4.62 -24.88 -3.23
CA HIS A 332 -4.03 -24.14 -2.12
C HIS A 332 -2.75 -24.88 -1.72
N VAL A 333 -1.59 -24.30 -2.02
CA VAL A 333 -0.29 -24.97 -1.95
C VAL A 333 0.08 -25.30 -0.50
N GLN A 334 0.06 -24.31 0.39
CA GLN A 334 0.41 -24.47 1.80
C GLN A 334 -0.54 -25.43 2.54
N GLY A 335 -1.83 -25.40 2.21
CA GLY A 335 -2.83 -26.31 2.75
C GLY A 335 -2.86 -27.69 2.07
N ASN A 336 -2.06 -27.89 1.00
CA ASN A 336 -2.03 -29.11 0.16
C ASN A 336 -3.44 -29.61 -0.23
N LYS A 337 -4.33 -28.72 -0.61
CA LYS A 337 -5.74 -29.01 -0.89
C LYS A 337 -6.18 -28.44 -2.23
N VAL A 338 -6.93 -29.23 -2.99
CA VAL A 338 -7.63 -28.77 -4.20
C VAL A 338 -9.04 -28.33 -3.82
N MET A 339 -9.47 -27.18 -4.31
CA MET A 339 -10.76 -26.56 -3.96
C MET A 339 -11.23 -25.59 -5.02
N ARG A 340 -12.51 -25.22 -4.95
CA ARG A 340 -13.06 -24.07 -5.70
C ARG A 340 -13.14 -22.87 -4.78
N LEU A 341 -12.83 -21.69 -5.32
CA LEU A 341 -12.91 -20.44 -4.56
C LEU A 341 -14.38 -20.03 -4.42
N SER A 342 -14.77 -19.72 -3.18
CA SER A 342 -16.15 -19.33 -2.87
C SER A 342 -16.38 -17.86 -3.13
N GLN A 343 -17.45 -17.54 -3.87
CA GLN A 343 -17.92 -16.18 -4.11
C GLN A 343 -16.81 -15.19 -4.52
N PRO A 344 -16.10 -15.46 -5.64
CA PRO A 344 -15.09 -14.52 -6.11
C PRO A 344 -15.76 -13.19 -6.46
N GLN A 345 -15.18 -12.11 -5.94
CA GLN A 345 -15.77 -10.78 -6.01
C GLN A 345 -14.71 -9.77 -6.42
N GLN A 346 -15.13 -8.83 -7.23
CA GLN A 346 -14.49 -7.52 -7.31
C GLN A 346 -14.99 -6.68 -6.15
N ILE A 347 -14.08 -6.08 -5.41
CA ILE A 347 -14.42 -5.23 -4.27
C ILE A 347 -14.03 -3.80 -4.64
N MET A 348 -15.01 -2.92 -4.68
CA MET A 348 -14.81 -1.50 -4.89
C MET A 348 -15.34 -0.76 -3.66
N ALA A 349 -14.45 -0.50 -2.71
CA ALA A 349 -14.77 0.06 -1.40
C ALA A 349 -15.91 -0.74 -0.70
N ASP A 350 -17.14 -0.22 -0.70
CA ASP A 350 -18.29 -0.87 -0.07
C ASP A 350 -19.11 -1.76 -1.04
N GLU A 351 -18.86 -1.65 -2.34
CA GLU A 351 -19.61 -2.42 -3.36
C GLU A 351 -18.90 -3.73 -3.70
N ARG A 352 -19.68 -4.80 -3.82
CA ARG A 352 -19.20 -6.14 -4.16
C ARG A 352 -19.90 -6.62 -5.43
N LYS A 353 -19.13 -6.90 -6.45
CA LYS A 353 -19.63 -7.48 -7.71
C LYS A 353 -19.07 -8.89 -7.87
N ILE A 354 -19.95 -9.87 -8.05
CA ILE A 354 -19.51 -11.25 -8.34
C ILE A 354 -18.80 -11.27 -9.68
N LEU A 355 -17.62 -11.90 -9.72
CA LEU A 355 -16.82 -12.06 -10.91
C LEU A 355 -16.97 -13.46 -11.48
N SER A 356 -17.11 -13.55 -12.81
CA SER A 356 -17.02 -14.80 -13.55
C SER A 356 -15.57 -15.10 -13.96
N GLU A 357 -14.81 -14.08 -14.28
CA GLU A 357 -13.42 -14.19 -14.74
C GLU A 357 -12.57 -13.01 -14.28
N ALA A 358 -11.27 -13.24 -14.21
CA ALA A 358 -10.25 -12.23 -13.94
C ALA A 358 -8.90 -12.68 -14.52
N TYR A 359 -7.96 -11.77 -14.68
CA TYR A 359 -6.69 -12.02 -15.38
C TYR A 359 -5.49 -11.61 -14.52
N ALA A 360 -4.30 -12.08 -14.90
CA ALA A 360 -3.08 -11.63 -14.26
C ALA A 360 -3.04 -10.09 -14.21
N GLY A 361 -2.77 -9.56 -13.04
CA GLY A 361 -2.90 -8.14 -12.76
C GLY A 361 -4.10 -7.79 -11.88
N ASP A 362 -5.21 -8.52 -11.98
CA ASP A 362 -6.39 -8.24 -11.18
C ASP A 362 -6.23 -8.66 -9.72
N ILE A 363 -7.03 -8.02 -8.88
CA ILE A 363 -7.19 -8.38 -7.48
C ILE A 363 -8.62 -8.85 -7.28
N ILE A 364 -8.78 -10.03 -6.70
CA ILE A 364 -10.06 -10.60 -6.35
C ILE A 364 -10.18 -10.80 -4.85
N GLY A 365 -11.37 -10.57 -4.31
CA GLY A 365 -11.73 -10.99 -2.96
C GLY A 365 -12.48 -12.30 -3.01
N VAL A 366 -12.15 -13.24 -2.14
CA VAL A 366 -12.88 -14.51 -2.01
C VAL A 366 -13.33 -14.70 -0.57
N PHE A 367 -14.51 -15.29 -0.40
CA PHE A 367 -14.96 -15.66 0.93
C PHE A 367 -14.00 -16.70 1.53
N ASP A 368 -13.53 -16.41 2.74
CA ASP A 368 -12.58 -17.26 3.45
C ASP A 368 -13.22 -17.87 4.71
N PRO A 369 -13.47 -19.17 4.75
CA PRO A 369 -13.94 -19.83 5.96
C PRO A 369 -12.88 -19.97 7.07
N GLY A 370 -11.73 -19.32 6.94
CA GLY A 370 -10.62 -19.36 7.89
C GLY A 370 -9.49 -20.31 7.52
N ILE A 371 -9.34 -20.60 6.23
CA ILE A 371 -8.32 -21.51 5.71
C ILE A 371 -7.11 -20.83 5.11
N PHE A 372 -7.26 -19.56 4.66
CA PHE A 372 -6.16 -18.82 4.06
C PHE A 372 -5.35 -18.05 5.08
N SER A 373 -4.06 -17.92 4.77
CA SER A 373 -3.09 -17.07 5.46
C SER A 373 -2.46 -16.09 4.47
N ILE A 374 -1.98 -14.96 4.99
CA ILE A 374 -1.23 -14.00 4.18
C ILE A 374 0.06 -14.68 3.67
N GLY A 375 0.34 -14.57 2.38
CA GLY A 375 1.45 -15.24 1.71
C GLY A 375 1.10 -16.58 1.06
N ASP A 376 -0.12 -17.10 1.26
CA ASP A 376 -0.54 -18.36 0.64
C ASP A 376 -0.56 -18.26 -0.88
N THR A 377 -0.10 -19.34 -1.53
CA THR A 377 -0.06 -19.49 -2.99
C THR A 377 -1.21 -20.37 -3.46
N LEU A 378 -1.86 -19.92 -4.53
CA LEU A 378 -2.84 -20.70 -5.28
C LEU A 378 -2.34 -20.90 -6.71
N CYS A 379 -2.50 -22.10 -7.25
CA CYS A 379 -2.12 -22.43 -8.63
C CYS A 379 -3.07 -23.49 -9.21
N MET A 380 -2.81 -23.90 -10.45
CA MET A 380 -3.56 -25.00 -11.05
C MET A 380 -3.35 -26.31 -10.24
N PRO A 381 -4.33 -27.23 -10.21
CA PRO A 381 -4.22 -28.48 -9.42
C PRO A 381 -3.00 -29.34 -9.73
N LYS A 382 -2.50 -29.27 -10.96
CA LYS A 382 -1.28 -30.00 -11.42
C LYS A 382 0.02 -29.37 -10.95
N ASP A 383 0.01 -28.07 -10.60
CA ASP A 383 1.19 -27.32 -10.22
C ASP A 383 1.40 -27.33 -8.69
N LYS A 384 2.64 -27.12 -8.26
CA LYS A 384 3.01 -27.18 -6.82
C LYS A 384 4.04 -26.14 -6.41
N PHE A 385 4.29 -25.13 -7.25
CA PHE A 385 5.24 -24.08 -6.87
C PHE A 385 4.65 -23.15 -5.79
N GLN A 386 5.54 -22.50 -5.06
CA GLN A 386 5.20 -21.55 -4.01
C GLN A 386 5.87 -20.22 -4.26
N TYR A 387 5.11 -19.14 -4.19
CA TYR A 387 5.68 -17.79 -4.23
C TYR A 387 6.49 -17.50 -2.97
N GLU A 388 7.49 -16.62 -3.09
CA GLU A 388 8.21 -16.11 -1.93
C GLU A 388 7.22 -15.50 -0.94
N GLY A 389 7.36 -15.88 0.32
CA GLY A 389 6.48 -15.41 1.40
C GLY A 389 6.59 -13.91 1.62
N ILE A 390 5.59 -13.33 2.24
CA ILE A 390 5.61 -11.93 2.66
C ILE A 390 6.30 -11.87 4.03
N PRO A 391 7.42 -11.14 4.17
CA PRO A 391 8.09 -11.00 5.45
C PRO A 391 7.18 -10.35 6.50
N THR A 392 7.26 -10.82 7.72
CA THR A 392 6.58 -10.21 8.87
C THR A 392 7.55 -9.30 9.59
N PHE A 393 7.16 -8.05 9.84
CA PHE A 393 7.99 -7.10 10.59
C PHE A 393 8.07 -7.49 12.07
N ALA A 394 9.23 -7.30 12.66
CA ALA A 394 9.38 -7.43 14.10
C ALA A 394 8.57 -6.34 14.81
N PRO A 395 7.72 -6.68 15.80
CA PRO A 395 7.06 -5.68 16.61
C PRO A 395 8.05 -4.81 17.39
N GLU A 396 7.73 -3.53 17.52
CA GLU A 396 8.51 -2.55 18.29
C GLU A 396 7.85 -2.22 19.65
N HIS A 397 6.55 -2.50 19.79
CA HIS A 397 5.79 -2.23 21.01
C HIS A 397 5.04 -3.48 21.44
N PHE A 398 4.99 -3.71 22.76
CA PHE A 398 4.37 -4.88 23.35
C PHE A 398 3.42 -4.50 24.49
N ALA A 399 2.27 -5.17 24.55
CA ALA A 399 1.34 -5.03 25.65
C ALA A 399 0.73 -6.38 26.04
N ARG A 400 0.49 -6.55 27.34
CA ARG A 400 -0.34 -7.63 27.85
C ARG A 400 -1.80 -7.24 27.69
N VAL A 401 -2.60 -8.15 27.14
CA VAL A 401 -4.01 -7.92 26.88
C VAL A 401 -4.82 -8.80 27.84
N ARG A 402 -5.69 -8.18 28.59
CA ARG A 402 -6.62 -8.85 29.51
C ARG A 402 -8.06 -8.49 29.18
N GLN A 403 -8.91 -9.48 29.06
CA GLN A 403 -10.36 -9.27 28.97
C GLN A 403 -10.91 -8.82 30.34
N MET A 404 -11.85 -7.89 30.34
CA MET A 404 -12.46 -7.39 31.57
C MET A 404 -13.61 -8.30 32.05
N ASP A 405 -14.28 -8.99 31.13
CA ASP A 405 -15.41 -9.88 31.45
C ASP A 405 -15.07 -11.33 31.05
N THR A 406 -14.90 -12.19 32.04
CA THR A 406 -14.57 -13.62 31.85
C THR A 406 -15.66 -14.41 31.13
N MET A 407 -16.92 -13.96 31.14
CA MET A 407 -18.04 -14.57 30.42
C MET A 407 -17.87 -14.42 28.89
N LYS A 408 -17.12 -13.44 28.44
CA LYS A 408 -16.86 -13.17 27.01
C LYS A 408 -15.59 -13.82 26.47
N ARG A 409 -15.02 -14.79 27.17
CA ARG A 409 -13.76 -15.46 26.79
C ARG A 409 -13.76 -15.99 25.37
N LYS A 410 -14.84 -16.63 24.91
CA LYS A 410 -14.94 -17.17 23.55
C LYS A 410 -14.86 -16.07 22.49
N GLN A 411 -15.56 -14.97 22.73
CA GLN A 411 -15.55 -13.80 21.84
C GLN A 411 -14.16 -13.14 21.82
N PHE A 412 -13.52 -13.02 22.98
CA PHE A 412 -12.17 -12.49 23.10
C PHE A 412 -11.16 -13.30 22.30
N VAL A 413 -11.09 -14.61 22.53
CA VAL A 413 -10.14 -15.51 21.82
C VAL A 413 -10.40 -15.46 20.31
N LYS A 414 -11.67 -15.54 19.89
CA LYS A 414 -12.03 -15.45 18.47
C LYS A 414 -11.61 -14.11 17.88
N GLY A 415 -11.93 -12.98 18.54
CA GLY A 415 -11.67 -11.64 18.04
C GLY A 415 -10.17 -11.38 17.89
N ILE A 416 -9.39 -11.65 18.94
CA ILE A 416 -7.95 -11.39 18.92
C ILE A 416 -7.22 -12.27 17.88
N GLN A 417 -7.64 -13.53 17.71
CA GLN A 417 -7.09 -14.42 16.69
C GLN A 417 -7.42 -13.95 15.28
N GLN A 418 -8.65 -13.50 15.01
CA GLN A 418 -9.03 -12.98 13.70
C GLN A 418 -8.25 -11.71 13.37
N ILE A 419 -8.14 -10.76 14.29
CA ILE A 419 -7.37 -9.53 14.08
C ILE A 419 -5.88 -9.83 13.83
N ALA A 420 -5.32 -10.84 14.51
CA ALA A 420 -3.95 -11.29 14.26
C ALA A 420 -3.78 -11.96 12.89
N GLN A 421 -4.76 -12.75 12.44
CA GLN A 421 -4.73 -13.38 11.12
C GLN A 421 -4.86 -12.37 9.97
N GLU A 422 -5.46 -11.21 10.22
CA GLU A 422 -5.44 -10.07 9.29
C GLU A 422 -4.08 -9.37 9.27
N GLY A 423 -3.17 -9.72 10.20
CA GLY A 423 -1.85 -9.13 10.34
C GLY A 423 -1.85 -7.74 11.00
N ALA A 424 -2.95 -7.31 11.58
CA ALA A 424 -3.00 -6.02 12.28
C ALA A 424 -2.22 -6.02 13.61
N ILE A 425 -2.04 -7.19 14.20
CA ILE A 425 -1.27 -7.43 15.43
C ILE A 425 -0.56 -8.79 15.36
N GLN A 426 0.45 -8.97 16.19
CA GLN A 426 1.07 -10.28 16.43
C GLN A 426 0.77 -10.75 17.86
N ILE A 427 0.50 -12.05 18.02
CA ILE A 427 0.12 -12.64 19.30
C ILE A 427 1.24 -13.55 19.77
N PHE A 428 1.61 -13.42 21.03
CA PHE A 428 2.58 -14.25 21.72
C PHE A 428 2.01 -14.80 23.01
N GLN A 429 2.32 -16.06 23.30
CA GLN A 429 1.99 -16.72 24.56
C GLN A 429 3.25 -17.02 25.35
N GLU A 430 3.21 -16.79 26.65
CA GLU A 430 4.25 -17.27 27.55
C GLU A 430 4.22 -18.81 27.64
N PHE A 431 5.38 -19.41 27.85
CA PHE A 431 5.45 -20.84 28.12
C PHE A 431 4.70 -21.14 29.43
N ASN A 432 3.87 -22.17 29.42
CA ASN A 432 3.04 -22.64 30.55
C ASN A 432 1.86 -21.73 30.94
N THR A 433 1.50 -20.77 30.14
CA THR A 433 0.27 -19.97 30.31
C THR A 433 -0.74 -20.28 29.21
N GLY A 434 -2.04 -20.16 29.53
CA GLY A 434 -3.11 -20.30 28.54
C GLY A 434 -3.36 -19.01 27.75
N MET A 435 -4.39 -19.03 26.89
CA MET A 435 -4.88 -17.85 26.16
C MET A 435 -5.52 -16.77 27.09
N GLU A 436 -5.29 -16.83 28.36
CA GLU A 436 -5.77 -15.87 29.37
C GLU A 436 -4.83 -14.70 29.54
N GLU A 437 -3.54 -14.94 29.28
CA GLU A 437 -2.50 -13.91 29.32
C GLU A 437 -1.78 -13.86 27.97
N ILE A 438 -2.30 -13.03 27.09
CA ILE A 438 -1.75 -12.84 25.74
C ILE A 438 -0.88 -11.60 25.74
N ILE A 439 0.31 -11.72 25.15
CA ILE A 439 1.14 -10.59 24.79
C ILE A 439 0.85 -10.27 23.32
N VAL A 440 0.53 -9.01 23.06
CA VAL A 440 0.35 -8.48 21.71
C VAL A 440 1.55 -7.61 21.37
N GLY A 441 2.13 -7.87 20.19
CA GLY A 441 3.16 -7.06 19.58
C GLY A 441 2.62 -6.28 18.39
N VAL A 442 3.03 -5.02 18.24
CA VAL A 442 2.64 -4.13 17.15
C VAL A 442 3.84 -3.32 16.69
N VAL A 443 3.82 -2.86 15.43
CA VAL A 443 4.86 -1.98 14.87
C VAL A 443 4.68 -0.54 15.37
N GLY A 444 3.43 -0.09 15.52
CA GLY A 444 3.13 1.26 16.01
C GLY A 444 2.02 1.28 17.05
N VAL A 445 2.07 2.25 17.95
CA VAL A 445 1.18 2.32 19.13
C VAL A 445 -0.29 2.51 18.78
N LEU A 446 -0.63 3.16 17.65
CA LEU A 446 -2.01 3.32 17.20
C LEU A 446 -2.71 1.98 16.91
N GLN A 447 -1.95 0.92 16.59
CA GLN A 447 -2.52 -0.41 16.39
C GLN A 447 -3.16 -0.96 17.68
N PHE A 448 -2.70 -0.57 18.87
CA PHE A 448 -3.35 -0.92 20.13
C PHE A 448 -4.72 -0.26 20.27
N ASP A 449 -4.87 0.99 19.84
CA ASP A 449 -6.16 1.68 19.85
C ASP A 449 -7.13 1.03 18.86
N VAL A 450 -6.65 0.66 17.68
CA VAL A 450 -7.44 -0.09 16.69
C VAL A 450 -7.86 -1.45 17.23
N LEU A 451 -6.97 -2.18 17.90
CA LEU A 451 -7.27 -3.45 18.54
C LEU A 451 -8.39 -3.29 19.57
N LYS A 452 -8.27 -2.30 20.47
CA LYS A 452 -9.26 -2.02 21.50
C LYS A 452 -10.61 -1.68 20.89
N TYR A 453 -10.64 -0.75 19.95
CA TYR A 453 -11.84 -0.33 19.23
C TYR A 453 -12.54 -1.51 18.55
N ARG A 454 -11.79 -2.35 17.83
CA ARG A 454 -12.35 -3.50 17.10
C ARG A 454 -12.89 -4.57 18.04
N LEU A 455 -12.19 -4.91 19.13
CA LEU A 455 -12.68 -5.87 20.12
C LEU A 455 -13.96 -5.39 20.80
N GLU A 456 -14.06 -4.10 21.12
CA GLU A 456 -15.26 -3.51 21.71
C GLU A 456 -16.44 -3.49 20.72
N ASN A 457 -16.23 -3.00 19.49
CA ASN A 457 -17.31 -2.72 18.55
C ASN A 457 -17.72 -3.91 17.67
N GLU A 458 -16.78 -4.81 17.33
CA GLU A 458 -17.03 -5.96 16.47
C GLU A 458 -17.33 -7.23 17.26
N TYR A 459 -16.70 -7.40 18.44
CA TYR A 459 -16.79 -8.63 19.24
C TYR A 459 -17.50 -8.41 20.58
N ASN A 460 -17.85 -7.17 20.91
CA ASN A 460 -18.46 -6.79 22.20
C ASN A 460 -17.61 -7.23 23.40
N VAL A 461 -16.29 -7.03 23.32
CA VAL A 461 -15.33 -7.41 24.38
C VAL A 461 -14.54 -6.19 24.81
N GLU A 462 -14.67 -5.81 26.07
CA GLU A 462 -13.85 -4.80 26.70
C GLU A 462 -12.52 -5.40 27.17
N ILE A 463 -11.41 -4.70 26.86
CA ILE A 463 -10.06 -5.13 27.22
C ILE A 463 -9.31 -4.05 28.00
N ARG A 464 -8.34 -4.51 28.80
CA ARG A 464 -7.29 -3.69 29.40
C ARG A 464 -5.95 -4.01 28.75
N LEU A 465 -5.25 -2.97 28.33
CA LEU A 465 -3.88 -3.04 27.83
C LEU A 465 -2.91 -2.60 28.92
N GLU A 466 -1.87 -3.39 29.13
CA GLU A 466 -0.77 -3.11 30.05
C GLU A 466 0.54 -3.13 29.23
N ASN A 467 1.14 -1.97 29.02
CA ASN A 467 2.37 -1.85 28.22
C ASN A 467 3.51 -2.63 28.89
N LEU A 468 4.28 -3.33 28.07
CA LEU A 468 5.44 -4.10 28.48
C LEU A 468 6.73 -3.41 28.00
N PRO A 469 7.84 -3.52 28.72
CA PRO A 469 9.07 -2.77 28.44
C PRO A 469 9.96 -3.44 27.37
N TYR A 470 9.39 -4.32 26.53
CA TYR A 470 10.17 -5.00 25.50
C TYR A 470 10.29 -4.12 24.25
N GLU A 471 11.49 -4.10 23.66
CA GLU A 471 11.81 -3.37 22.44
C GLU A 471 12.35 -4.30 21.34
N HIS A 472 12.77 -5.51 21.70
CA HIS A 472 13.37 -6.46 20.77
C HIS A 472 12.71 -7.83 20.87
N ILE A 473 12.46 -8.43 19.72
CA ILE A 473 12.05 -9.81 19.58
C ILE A 473 13.06 -10.57 18.73
N ARG A 474 13.33 -11.85 19.06
CA ARG A 474 14.22 -12.71 18.31
C ARG A 474 13.61 -14.11 18.17
N TRP A 475 13.66 -14.63 16.96
CA TRP A 475 13.28 -16.02 16.65
C TRP A 475 14.43 -16.96 16.91
N ILE A 476 14.17 -18.14 17.48
CA ILE A 476 15.17 -19.17 17.67
C ILE A 476 15.20 -20.03 16.41
N GLU A 477 16.25 -19.89 15.57
CA GLU A 477 16.36 -20.61 14.29
C GLU A 477 16.63 -22.12 14.50
N ASN A 478 17.50 -22.45 15.43
CA ASN A 478 17.89 -23.83 15.72
C ASN A 478 17.11 -24.45 16.90
N LYS A 479 15.80 -24.23 16.92
CA LYS A 479 14.89 -24.65 18.00
C LYS A 479 14.94 -26.15 18.34
N ASP A 480 15.28 -26.99 17.37
CA ASP A 480 15.34 -28.43 17.54
C ASP A 480 16.67 -28.90 18.17
N GLU A 481 17.69 -28.04 18.23
CA GLU A 481 19.01 -28.29 18.79
C GLU A 481 19.18 -27.70 20.20
N VAL A 482 18.26 -26.82 20.61
CA VAL A 482 18.36 -26.03 21.85
C VAL A 482 17.29 -26.45 22.84
N ASP A 483 17.71 -26.77 24.07
CA ASP A 483 16.78 -26.98 25.18
C ASP A 483 16.22 -25.65 25.70
N LEU A 484 14.99 -25.33 25.26
CA LEU A 484 14.32 -24.06 25.59
C LEU A 484 14.13 -23.83 27.09
N GLU A 485 14.02 -24.87 27.89
CA GLU A 485 13.86 -24.78 29.35
C GLU A 485 15.16 -24.33 30.01
N LYS A 486 16.31 -24.78 29.50
CA LYS A 486 17.64 -24.47 30.03
C LYS A 486 18.22 -23.15 29.54
N LEU A 487 17.57 -22.49 28.56
CA LEU A 487 18.03 -21.20 28.12
C LEU A 487 18.11 -20.20 29.27
N THR A 488 19.30 -19.64 29.45
CA THR A 488 19.59 -18.62 30.47
C THR A 488 19.75 -17.25 29.83
N GLY A 489 19.03 -16.26 30.34
CA GLY A 489 19.12 -14.88 29.89
C GLY A 489 19.24 -13.88 31.02
N THR A 490 18.93 -12.65 30.76
CA THR A 490 18.74 -11.62 31.76
C THR A 490 17.40 -11.84 32.50
N SER A 491 17.24 -11.30 33.69
CA SER A 491 16.02 -11.49 34.50
C SER A 491 14.76 -10.95 33.84
N ASP A 492 14.91 -10.06 32.88
CA ASP A 492 13.89 -9.37 32.11
C ASP A 492 13.62 -10.02 30.74
N MET A 493 14.43 -11.02 30.33
CA MET A 493 14.16 -11.82 29.13
C MET A 493 12.90 -12.67 29.31
N LYS A 494 12.04 -12.70 28.29
CA LYS A 494 10.84 -13.52 28.30
C LYS A 494 10.83 -14.53 27.16
N LYS A 495 10.50 -15.78 27.51
CA LYS A 495 10.32 -16.87 26.53
C LYS A 495 8.85 -16.91 26.13
N VAL A 496 8.57 -16.82 24.84
CA VAL A 496 7.21 -16.84 24.29
C VAL A 496 7.12 -17.73 23.06
N ARG A 497 5.89 -18.06 22.66
CA ARG A 497 5.57 -18.74 21.39
C ARG A 497 4.64 -17.87 20.55
N ASP A 498 4.84 -17.91 19.24
CA ASP A 498 3.88 -17.33 18.29
C ASP A 498 2.64 -18.24 18.10
N MET A 499 1.71 -17.80 17.27
CA MET A 499 0.49 -18.59 16.95
C MET A 499 0.78 -19.91 16.21
N LYS A 500 1.94 -20.05 15.57
CA LYS A 500 2.40 -21.28 14.90
C LYS A 500 3.15 -22.22 15.86
N GLY A 501 3.34 -21.79 17.12
CA GLY A 501 4.07 -22.55 18.15
C GLY A 501 5.60 -22.39 18.08
N ASN A 502 6.13 -21.49 17.23
CA ASN A 502 7.56 -21.25 17.19
C ASN A 502 8.03 -20.52 18.45
N PRO A 503 9.16 -20.92 19.03
CA PRO A 503 9.71 -20.26 20.21
C PRO A 503 10.44 -18.97 19.85
N LEU A 504 10.24 -17.94 20.67
CA LEU A 504 10.83 -16.62 20.53
C LEU A 504 11.26 -16.09 21.89
N LEU A 505 12.16 -15.11 21.85
CA LEU A 505 12.63 -14.40 23.04
C LEU A 505 12.31 -12.90 22.91
N LEU A 506 11.74 -12.32 23.96
CA LEU A 506 11.52 -10.89 24.11
C LEU A 506 12.61 -10.30 25.01
N PHE A 507 13.13 -9.13 24.63
CA PHE A 507 14.21 -8.44 25.34
C PHE A 507 13.87 -6.95 25.49
N VAL A 508 14.30 -6.38 26.61
CA VAL A 508 14.12 -4.96 26.93
C VAL A 508 15.08 -4.08 26.13
N ASN A 509 16.27 -4.60 25.80
CA ASN A 509 17.31 -3.85 25.06
C ASN A 509 18.26 -4.78 24.31
N ALA A 510 19.08 -4.21 23.41
CA ALA A 510 20.05 -4.95 22.60
C ALA A 510 21.16 -5.62 23.44
N TRP A 511 21.52 -5.05 24.59
CA TRP A 511 22.52 -5.65 25.50
C TRP A 511 22.03 -7.01 26.04
N SER A 512 20.75 -7.10 26.41
CA SER A 512 20.14 -8.37 26.89
C SER A 512 20.17 -9.47 25.81
N VAL A 513 20.07 -9.09 24.53
CA VAL A 513 20.25 -10.03 23.40
C VAL A 513 21.68 -10.60 23.39
N GLY A 514 22.68 -9.73 23.43
CA GLY A 514 24.10 -10.12 23.46
C GLY A 514 24.44 -11.02 24.64
N MET A 515 24.01 -10.64 25.85
CA MET A 515 24.21 -11.44 27.06
C MET A 515 23.57 -12.84 26.98
N THR A 516 22.42 -12.95 26.33
CA THR A 516 21.76 -14.25 26.15
C THR A 516 22.54 -15.13 25.18
N LEU A 517 23.07 -14.58 24.10
CA LEU A 517 23.93 -15.32 23.16
C LEU A 517 25.24 -15.79 23.84
N ASP A 518 25.87 -14.94 24.65
CA ASP A 518 27.10 -15.28 25.36
C ASP A 518 26.90 -16.43 26.37
N ARG A 519 25.76 -16.46 27.03
CA ARG A 519 25.41 -17.49 28.03
C ARG A 519 24.97 -18.82 27.44
N ASN A 520 24.48 -18.81 26.20
CA ASN A 520 23.95 -20.01 25.52
C ASN A 520 24.73 -20.27 24.24
N LYS A 521 25.90 -20.90 24.39
CA LYS A 521 26.73 -21.25 23.23
C LYS A 521 25.99 -22.18 22.28
N GLY A 522 25.93 -21.79 21.02
CA GLY A 522 25.21 -22.54 19.98
C GLY A 522 23.77 -22.07 19.72
N LEU A 523 23.24 -21.13 20.50
CA LEU A 523 21.94 -20.49 20.21
C LEU A 523 22.07 -19.59 19.00
N VAL A 524 21.16 -19.75 18.01
CA VAL A 524 21.06 -18.91 16.82
C VAL A 524 19.77 -18.11 16.87
N LEU A 525 19.89 -16.78 16.88
CA LEU A 525 18.77 -15.85 16.93
C LEU A 525 18.66 -15.07 15.62
N ALA A 526 17.45 -14.99 15.06
CA ALA A 526 17.11 -14.19 13.88
C ALA A 526 16.24 -12.98 14.25
N GLU A 527 16.37 -11.90 13.46
CA GLU A 527 15.53 -10.71 13.59
C GLU A 527 14.19 -10.84 12.85
N PHE A 528 14.07 -11.81 11.97
CA PHE A 528 12.89 -12.04 11.12
C PHE A 528 12.48 -13.51 11.20
N SER A 529 11.17 -13.75 11.07
CA SER A 529 10.67 -15.12 10.87
C SER A 529 11.02 -15.56 9.44
N ARG A 530 11.77 -16.63 9.31
CA ARG A 530 11.87 -17.40 8.06
C ARG A 530 10.71 -18.39 8.04
N SER A 531 9.52 -17.91 7.67
CA SER A 531 8.31 -18.75 7.55
C SER A 531 8.30 -19.54 6.25
#